data_0765f0469675e7e392b8ceac982c4f4c
#
_entry.id   0765f0469675e7e392b8ceac982c4f4c
#
_cell.length_a   1.000
_cell.length_b   1.000
_cell.length_c   1.000
_cell.angle_alpha   90.00
_cell.angle_beta   90.00
_cell.angle_gamma   90.00
#
_symmetry.space_group_name_H-M   'P 1'
#
loop_
_entity.id
_entity.type
_entity.pdbx_description
1 polymer ?
#
loop_
_entity_poly.entity_id
_entity_poly.type
_entity_poly.pdbx_seq_one_letter_code
_entity_poly.pdbx_strand_id
1 'polypeptide(L)'
;AFTSAYEKGKPIVGYYWEPTWLLGKYDMVLLDDAPYTDEASYKEGKTACPSVKVTIGVSNQFAQDAPEFTEFLKKYETSSALTSEALAHMQDTGDNYADTAKWFLTEHSDLIDKWLDAEQAAAVRGALGLMVQKKNYFMDFPFTLPIDVDAFDASVKSFAVQFDSFFSAIKGGLNGLIGGIHAILSIIPWWLMIAAVFVGGWKLSGKMRAGFLYAVPLFFIGMIGLWGLMYETLSIVLASVVISLAIGFPIGILISGSERANSIARPILDTMQTMPVFVYLIPAVLFFGLGKAPAVIATTIYAIVPVIRLTSHGIRQVDPEVVEAAKSFGSTRFQSLWKVQIPQAMPTILTGVNQTLMMAMAMVVTCSMIGASGLGMEVLIGVNRIEIGRGLLAGVAVVIVAILMDRLTQGWFKKGEGNGNG
;
A
#
# COMPACT_ATOMS: atom_id res chain seq x y z
N ALA A 1 -20.86 -14.26 22.94
CA ALA A 1 -21.50 -14.86 24.10
C ALA A 1 -22.89 -14.26 24.29
N PHE A 2 -23.05 -12.93 24.45
CA PHE A 2 -24.33 -12.25 24.66
C PHE A 2 -25.36 -12.55 23.58
N THR A 3 -25.01 -12.31 22.29
CA THR A 3 -25.87 -12.59 21.15
C THR A 3 -26.41 -14.03 21.16
N SER A 4 -25.51 -15.00 21.31
CA SER A 4 -25.91 -16.43 21.33
C SER A 4 -26.74 -16.85 22.53
N ALA A 5 -26.59 -16.18 23.69
CA ALA A 5 -27.43 -16.42 24.84
C ALA A 5 -28.82 -15.82 24.64
N TYR A 6 -28.90 -14.59 24.17
CA TYR A 6 -30.14 -13.89 23.90
C TYR A 6 -31.02 -14.62 22.87
N GLU A 7 -30.42 -14.99 21.72
CA GLU A 7 -31.10 -15.74 20.66
C GLU A 7 -31.64 -17.12 21.14
N LYS A 8 -31.00 -17.72 22.15
CA LYS A 8 -31.41 -19.00 22.72
C LYS A 8 -32.31 -18.84 23.94
N GLY A 9 -32.70 -17.63 24.32
CA GLY A 9 -33.51 -17.34 25.50
C GLY A 9 -32.83 -17.74 26.82
N LYS A 10 -31.50 -17.75 26.88
CA LYS A 10 -30.72 -18.12 28.07
C LYS A 10 -30.32 -16.88 28.83
N PRO A 11 -30.46 -16.90 30.18
CA PRO A 11 -29.99 -15.79 31.00
C PRO A 11 -28.47 -15.68 30.91
N ILE A 12 -27.99 -14.44 30.75
CA ILE A 12 -26.57 -14.13 30.75
C ILE A 12 -26.32 -12.86 31.53
N VAL A 13 -25.27 -12.86 32.34
CA VAL A 13 -24.76 -11.68 33.05
C VAL A 13 -23.30 -11.52 32.65
N GLY A 14 -22.87 -10.31 32.40
CA GLY A 14 -21.47 -10.07 32.07
C GLY A 14 -21.16 -8.58 31.99
N TYR A 15 -19.87 -8.28 31.90
CA TYR A 15 -19.37 -6.94 31.76
C TYR A 15 -19.36 -6.53 30.26
N TYR A 16 -19.88 -5.33 30.01
CA TYR A 16 -19.85 -4.73 28.67
C TYR A 16 -19.76 -3.20 28.76
N TRP A 17 -19.38 -2.54 27.69
CA TRP A 17 -19.22 -1.07 27.65
C TRP A 17 -20.23 -0.42 26.71
N GLU A 18 -20.51 0.86 26.93
CA GLU A 18 -21.35 1.72 26.09
C GLU A 18 -20.51 2.82 25.42
N PRO A 19 -20.87 3.24 24.18
CA PRO A 19 -21.95 2.74 23.31
C PRO A 19 -21.52 1.53 22.47
N THR A 20 -22.43 0.60 22.18
CA THR A 20 -22.19 -0.55 21.29
C THR A 20 -23.46 -0.97 20.55
N TRP A 21 -23.30 -1.58 19.38
CA TRP A 21 -24.41 -2.13 18.61
C TRP A 21 -25.24 -3.16 19.39
N LEU A 22 -24.62 -3.89 20.30
CA LEU A 22 -25.27 -4.92 21.09
C LEU A 22 -26.36 -4.32 21.99
N LEU A 23 -26.07 -3.17 22.60
CA LEU A 23 -27.01 -2.47 23.49
C LEU A 23 -28.11 -1.73 22.72
N GLY A 24 -27.86 -1.39 21.46
CA GLY A 24 -28.89 -0.84 20.57
C GLY A 24 -29.84 -1.92 20.02
N LYS A 25 -29.35 -3.17 19.91
CA LYS A 25 -30.11 -4.28 19.33
C LYS A 25 -30.91 -5.09 20.32
N TYR A 26 -30.38 -5.29 21.54
CA TYR A 26 -30.95 -6.17 22.55
C TYR A 26 -31.32 -5.36 23.79
N ASP A 27 -32.51 -5.63 24.33
CA ASP A 27 -32.98 -5.01 25.58
C ASP A 27 -32.22 -5.64 26.76
N MET A 28 -31.29 -4.90 27.32
CA MET A 28 -30.44 -5.31 28.43
C MET A 28 -30.63 -4.40 29.62
N VAL A 29 -30.65 -4.96 30.79
CA VAL A 29 -30.81 -4.22 32.04
C VAL A 29 -29.44 -4.02 32.68
N LEU A 30 -29.09 -2.75 32.95
CA LEU A 30 -27.92 -2.42 33.76
C LEU A 30 -28.17 -2.82 35.21
N LEU A 31 -27.27 -3.59 35.76
CA LEU A 31 -27.36 -3.96 37.20
C LEU A 31 -26.78 -2.80 38.02
N ASP A 32 -27.49 -2.45 39.09
CA ASP A 32 -27.03 -1.45 40.04
C ASP A 32 -25.77 -1.94 40.77
N ASP A 33 -24.79 -1.05 40.84
CA ASP A 33 -23.52 -1.25 41.57
C ASP A 33 -23.20 -0.02 42.40
N ALA A 34 -22.33 -0.16 43.39
CA ALA A 34 -21.92 0.95 44.23
C ALA A 34 -21.26 2.06 43.38
N PRO A 35 -21.61 3.34 43.61
CA PRO A 35 -21.04 4.44 42.83
C PRO A 35 -19.52 4.45 42.83
N TYR A 36 -18.91 4.81 41.72
CA TYR A 36 -17.47 4.96 41.64
C TYR A 36 -16.96 6.00 42.65
N THR A 37 -15.96 5.65 43.44
CA THR A 37 -15.35 6.53 44.42
C THR A 37 -13.91 6.85 44.11
N ASP A 38 -13.09 5.84 43.84
CA ASP A 38 -11.67 5.95 43.56
C ASP A 38 -11.14 4.74 42.78
N GLU A 39 -9.95 4.88 42.21
CA GLU A 39 -9.34 3.85 41.35
C GLU A 39 -8.96 2.57 42.13
N ALA A 40 -8.60 2.69 43.41
CA ALA A 40 -8.24 1.53 44.22
C ALA A 40 -9.47 0.68 44.52
N SER A 41 -10.58 1.30 44.94
CA SER A 41 -11.87 0.63 45.19
C SER A 41 -12.44 -0.01 43.92
N TYR A 42 -12.27 0.64 42.77
CA TYR A 42 -12.66 0.05 41.49
C TYR A 42 -11.82 -1.19 41.14
N LYS A 43 -10.48 -1.12 41.27
CA LYS A 43 -9.59 -2.27 41.02
C LYS A 43 -9.85 -3.45 41.96
N GLU A 44 -10.39 -3.19 43.16
CA GLU A 44 -10.81 -4.22 44.11
C GLU A 44 -12.23 -4.76 43.84
N GLY A 45 -12.92 -4.24 42.78
CA GLY A 45 -14.28 -4.66 42.44
C GLY A 45 -15.35 -4.22 43.43
N LYS A 46 -15.15 -3.13 44.15
CA LYS A 46 -16.07 -2.61 45.18
C LYS A 46 -17.00 -1.51 44.66
N THR A 47 -16.72 -0.97 43.49
CA THR A 47 -17.48 0.13 42.90
C THR A 47 -17.68 -0.09 41.40
N ALA A 48 -18.70 0.56 40.85
CA ALA A 48 -18.96 0.63 39.39
C ALA A 48 -17.75 1.19 38.65
N CYS A 49 -17.72 0.92 37.36
CA CYS A 49 -16.75 1.49 36.44
C CYS A 49 -16.90 3.03 36.38
N PRO A 50 -15.80 3.80 36.32
CA PRO A 50 -15.90 5.24 36.18
C PRO A 50 -16.56 5.61 34.82
N SER A 51 -17.59 6.45 34.89
CA SER A 51 -18.16 7.04 33.69
C SER A 51 -17.32 8.24 33.26
N VAL A 52 -16.93 8.31 32.00
CA VAL A 52 -16.17 9.42 31.44
C VAL A 52 -17.03 10.19 30.47
N LYS A 53 -17.20 11.50 30.73
CA LYS A 53 -17.87 12.36 29.77
C LYS A 53 -16.94 12.61 28.57
N VAL A 54 -17.36 12.18 27.38
CA VAL A 54 -16.66 12.48 26.15
C VAL A 54 -16.98 13.91 25.75
N THR A 55 -15.95 14.74 25.60
CA THR A 55 -16.06 16.15 25.23
C THR A 55 -15.36 16.42 23.91
N ILE A 56 -15.84 17.42 23.19
CA ILE A 56 -15.22 17.90 21.94
C ILE A 56 -14.27 19.03 22.30
N GLY A 57 -13.00 18.91 21.96
CA GLY A 57 -11.99 19.96 22.10
C GLY A 57 -11.53 20.47 20.75
N VAL A 58 -11.48 21.78 20.58
CA VAL A 58 -10.93 22.44 19.38
C VAL A 58 -9.81 23.40 19.78
N SER A 59 -8.86 23.62 18.88
CA SER A 59 -7.82 24.63 19.12
C SER A 59 -8.39 26.06 19.04
N ASN A 60 -7.75 27.00 19.72
CA ASN A 60 -8.14 28.41 19.64
C ASN A 60 -8.06 28.93 18.19
N GLN A 61 -7.10 28.45 17.42
CA GLN A 61 -6.96 28.83 16.01
C GLN A 61 -8.15 28.32 15.19
N PHE A 62 -8.54 27.06 15.38
CA PHE A 62 -9.72 26.48 14.70
C PHE A 62 -11.01 27.26 15.04
N ALA A 63 -11.18 27.66 16.31
CA ALA A 63 -12.35 28.41 16.72
C ALA A 63 -12.42 29.81 16.06
N GLN A 64 -11.27 30.40 15.69
CA GLN A 64 -11.20 31.66 14.96
C GLN A 64 -11.43 31.47 13.45
N ASP A 65 -10.86 30.40 12.88
CA ASP A 65 -10.91 30.14 11.43
C ASP A 65 -12.27 29.58 10.99
N ALA A 66 -12.99 28.88 11.89
CA ALA A 66 -14.27 28.25 11.61
C ALA A 66 -15.31 28.53 12.71
N PRO A 67 -15.73 29.79 12.92
CA PRO A 67 -16.61 30.16 14.02
C PRO A 67 -18.00 29.49 13.92
N GLU A 68 -18.59 29.39 12.74
CA GLU A 68 -19.90 28.76 12.52
C GLU A 68 -19.86 27.28 12.88
N PHE A 69 -18.80 26.57 12.48
CA PHE A 69 -18.65 25.16 12.81
C PHE A 69 -18.36 24.96 14.31
N THR A 70 -17.67 25.91 14.93
CA THR A 70 -17.44 25.90 16.39
C THR A 70 -18.77 26.07 17.14
N GLU A 71 -19.68 26.91 16.69
CA GLU A 71 -21.02 27.05 17.28
C GLU A 71 -21.86 25.79 17.11
N PHE A 72 -21.77 25.12 15.96
CA PHE A 72 -22.38 23.79 15.78
C PHE A 72 -21.82 22.78 16.81
N LEU A 73 -20.50 22.67 16.96
CA LEU A 73 -19.86 21.75 17.91
C LEU A 73 -20.24 22.02 19.36
N LYS A 74 -20.54 23.27 19.74
CA LYS A 74 -21.04 23.64 21.07
C LYS A 74 -22.46 23.12 21.32
N LYS A 75 -23.28 23.04 20.29
CA LYS A 75 -24.66 22.57 20.36
C LYS A 75 -24.77 21.06 20.15
N TYR A 76 -23.73 20.43 19.57
CA TYR A 76 -23.74 19.01 19.27
C TYR A 76 -23.76 18.19 20.56
N GLU A 77 -24.84 17.47 20.77
CA GLU A 77 -25.02 16.59 21.90
C GLU A 77 -25.62 15.26 21.41
N THR A 78 -25.05 14.16 21.87
CA THR A 78 -25.56 12.81 21.63
C THR A 78 -25.53 12.00 22.91
N SER A 79 -26.12 10.81 22.90
CA SER A 79 -26.15 9.91 24.05
C SER A 79 -25.61 8.52 23.68
N SER A 80 -25.24 7.74 24.68
CA SER A 80 -24.87 6.32 24.49
C SER A 80 -25.99 5.54 23.82
N ALA A 81 -27.26 5.84 24.17
CA ALA A 81 -28.43 5.17 23.60
C ALA A 81 -28.56 5.48 22.09
N LEU A 82 -28.53 6.75 21.69
CA LEU A 82 -28.62 7.15 20.28
C LEU A 82 -27.45 6.59 19.46
N THR A 83 -26.25 6.60 20.02
CA THR A 83 -25.08 6.05 19.34
C THR A 83 -25.18 4.53 19.21
N SER A 84 -25.68 3.83 20.25
CA SER A 84 -25.89 2.38 20.20
C SER A 84 -26.96 1.98 19.18
N GLU A 85 -28.01 2.76 19.05
CA GLU A 85 -29.07 2.58 18.05
C GLU A 85 -28.50 2.71 16.61
N ALA A 86 -27.72 3.77 16.34
CA ALA A 86 -27.06 3.92 15.05
C ALA A 86 -26.09 2.77 14.73
N LEU A 87 -25.34 2.30 15.71
CA LEU A 87 -24.43 1.15 15.57
C LEU A 87 -25.21 -0.16 15.34
N ALA A 88 -26.37 -0.34 15.98
CA ALA A 88 -27.23 -1.49 15.75
C ALA A 88 -27.81 -1.50 14.33
N HIS A 89 -28.32 -0.36 13.87
CA HIS A 89 -28.79 -0.19 12.49
C HIS A 89 -27.69 -0.57 11.50
N MET A 90 -26.48 -0.01 11.64
CA MET A 90 -25.34 -0.30 10.79
C MET A 90 -24.97 -1.80 10.79
N GLN A 91 -25.06 -2.45 11.93
CA GLN A 91 -24.79 -3.89 12.05
C GLN A 91 -25.86 -4.75 11.36
N ASP A 92 -27.13 -4.35 11.42
CA ASP A 92 -28.24 -5.12 10.86
C ASP A 92 -28.41 -4.93 9.35
N THR A 93 -28.14 -3.75 8.84
CA THR A 93 -28.26 -3.40 7.41
C THR A 93 -26.97 -3.66 6.64
N GLY A 94 -25.82 -3.58 7.30
CA GLY A 94 -24.50 -3.59 6.64
C GLY A 94 -24.12 -2.23 6.05
N ASP A 95 -24.88 -1.16 6.34
CA ASP A 95 -24.64 0.19 5.83
C ASP A 95 -23.27 0.72 6.26
N ASN A 96 -22.69 1.54 5.40
CA ASN A 96 -21.50 2.31 5.74
C ASN A 96 -21.82 3.49 6.67
N TYR A 97 -20.82 4.16 7.22
CA TYR A 97 -21.02 5.27 8.16
C TYR A 97 -21.84 6.43 7.59
N ALA A 98 -21.71 6.71 6.29
CA ALA A 98 -22.41 7.82 5.65
C ALA A 98 -23.92 7.52 5.49
N ASP A 99 -24.28 6.30 5.11
CA ASP A 99 -25.66 5.88 4.95
C ASP A 99 -26.33 5.70 6.30
N THR A 100 -25.62 5.13 7.29
CA THR A 100 -26.09 5.10 8.68
C THR A 100 -26.34 6.50 9.24
N ALA A 101 -25.47 7.46 8.96
CA ALA A 101 -25.66 8.86 9.40
C ALA A 101 -26.87 9.51 8.72
N LYS A 102 -27.10 9.24 7.44
CA LYS A 102 -28.31 9.72 6.74
C LYS A 102 -29.58 9.11 7.34
N TRP A 103 -29.58 7.80 7.55
CA TRP A 103 -30.70 7.13 8.21
C TRP A 103 -30.97 7.75 9.61
N PHE A 104 -29.90 7.86 10.43
CA PHE A 104 -29.99 8.42 11.78
C PHE A 104 -30.57 9.84 11.80
N LEU A 105 -30.10 10.74 10.94
CA LEU A 105 -30.59 12.10 10.82
C LEU A 105 -32.01 12.17 10.24
N THR A 106 -32.42 11.17 9.48
CA THR A 106 -33.80 11.08 8.97
C THR A 106 -34.75 10.66 10.08
N GLU A 107 -34.38 9.65 10.86
CA GLU A 107 -35.16 9.13 11.99
C GLU A 107 -35.24 10.13 13.15
N HIS A 108 -34.12 10.77 13.46
CA HIS A 108 -33.98 11.76 14.53
C HIS A 108 -33.89 13.19 13.96
N SER A 109 -34.81 13.55 13.06
CA SER A 109 -34.76 14.84 12.37
C SER A 109 -34.96 16.07 13.29
N ASP A 110 -35.45 15.86 14.52
CA ASP A 110 -35.53 16.88 15.57
C ASP A 110 -34.14 17.33 16.08
N LEU A 111 -33.12 16.49 15.98
CA LEU A 111 -31.75 16.85 16.35
C LEU A 111 -31.14 17.89 15.42
N ILE A 112 -31.56 17.89 14.16
CA ILE A 112 -31.09 18.88 13.17
C ILE A 112 -31.44 20.31 13.64
N ASP A 113 -32.64 20.54 14.16
CA ASP A 113 -33.05 21.85 14.67
C ASP A 113 -32.38 22.20 16.01
N LYS A 114 -31.96 21.21 16.79
CA LYS A 114 -31.24 21.43 18.07
C LYS A 114 -29.80 21.86 17.83
N TRP A 115 -29.16 21.29 16.80
CA TRP A 115 -27.73 21.48 16.54
C TRP A 115 -27.44 22.65 15.59
N LEU A 116 -28.36 22.96 14.66
CA LEU A 116 -28.16 23.92 13.56
C LEU A 116 -29.12 25.09 13.68
N ASP A 117 -28.79 26.20 13.03
CA ASP A 117 -29.73 27.27 12.79
C ASP A 117 -30.72 26.94 11.66
N ALA A 118 -31.74 27.78 11.45
CA ALA A 118 -32.82 27.51 10.48
C ALA A 118 -32.31 27.37 9.04
N GLU A 119 -31.28 28.12 8.63
CA GLU A 119 -30.72 28.10 7.28
C GLU A 119 -29.88 26.82 7.08
N GLN A 120 -29.01 26.49 8.02
CA GLN A 120 -28.21 25.30 8.02
C GLN A 120 -29.09 24.04 8.11
N ALA A 121 -30.11 24.04 8.98
CA ALA A 121 -31.08 22.95 9.10
C ALA A 121 -31.83 22.70 7.78
N ALA A 122 -32.23 23.76 7.07
CA ALA A 122 -32.84 23.62 5.75
C ALA A 122 -31.86 23.00 4.73
N ALA A 123 -30.59 23.42 4.71
CA ALA A 123 -29.60 22.88 3.83
C ALA A 123 -29.33 21.37 4.09
N VAL A 124 -29.24 20.95 5.37
CA VAL A 124 -29.08 19.55 5.76
C VAL A 124 -30.32 18.72 5.35
N ARG A 125 -31.51 19.20 5.61
CA ARG A 125 -32.75 18.54 5.14
C ARG A 125 -32.82 18.40 3.63
N GLY A 126 -32.34 19.42 2.90
CA GLY A 126 -32.19 19.35 1.45
C GLY A 126 -31.26 18.24 1.00
N ALA A 127 -30.10 18.13 1.65
CA ALA A 127 -29.10 17.10 1.38
C ALA A 127 -29.59 15.68 1.72
N LEU A 128 -30.41 15.55 2.77
CA LEU A 128 -31.05 14.27 3.16
C LEU A 128 -32.23 13.87 2.24
N GLY A 129 -32.58 14.69 1.26
CA GLY A 129 -33.74 14.42 0.43
C GLY A 129 -35.11 14.70 1.12
N LEU A 130 -35.11 15.25 2.32
CA LEU A 130 -36.30 15.65 3.07
C LEU A 130 -36.94 16.94 2.52
N MET A 131 -36.21 17.64 1.67
CA MET A 131 -36.75 18.71 0.79
C MET A 131 -36.40 18.37 -0.66
N VAL A 132 -37.35 18.51 -1.56
CA VAL A 132 -37.14 18.32 -3.01
C VAL A 132 -36.21 19.41 -3.51
N GLN A 133 -34.90 19.14 -3.55
CA GLN A 133 -33.96 20.02 -4.23
C GLN A 133 -34.29 20.02 -5.73
N LYS A 134 -34.60 21.18 -6.26
CA LYS A 134 -34.74 21.38 -7.70
C LYS A 134 -33.37 21.21 -8.34
N LYS A 135 -33.09 20.01 -8.91
CA LYS A 135 -31.85 19.68 -9.57
C LYS A 135 -31.57 20.70 -10.67
N ASN A 136 -30.44 21.40 -10.56
CA ASN A 136 -30.02 22.34 -11.58
C ASN A 136 -29.27 21.57 -12.68
N TYR A 137 -30.02 21.09 -13.68
CA TYR A 137 -29.48 20.28 -14.79
C TYR A 137 -28.36 20.96 -15.60
N PHE A 138 -28.13 22.27 -15.40
CA PHE A 138 -27.05 23.00 -16.04
C PHE A 138 -25.70 22.90 -15.25
N MET A 139 -25.76 22.74 -13.94
CA MET A 139 -24.58 22.71 -13.05
C MET A 139 -24.34 21.33 -12.48
N ASP A 140 -25.38 20.52 -12.31
CA ASP A 140 -25.26 19.17 -11.76
C ASP A 140 -25.17 18.14 -12.88
N PHE A 141 -24.33 17.11 -12.66
CA PHE A 141 -24.25 16.01 -13.60
C PHE A 141 -25.63 15.34 -13.77
N PRO A 142 -26.10 15.14 -15.02
CA PRO A 142 -27.52 14.81 -15.26
C PRO A 142 -27.94 13.45 -14.70
N PHE A 143 -27.05 12.51 -14.56
CA PHE A 143 -27.35 11.19 -14.00
C PHE A 143 -26.13 10.61 -13.25
N THR A 144 -26.39 9.79 -12.24
CA THR A 144 -25.42 8.96 -11.55
C THR A 144 -25.81 7.50 -11.76
N LEU A 145 -24.83 6.66 -12.10
CA LEU A 145 -25.06 5.21 -12.13
C LEU A 145 -25.10 4.69 -10.69
N PRO A 146 -26.15 3.99 -10.27
CA PRO A 146 -26.18 3.32 -8.98
C PRO A 146 -25.25 2.10 -9.04
N ILE A 147 -23.96 2.30 -8.72
CA ILE A 147 -23.00 1.20 -8.61
C ILE A 147 -23.10 0.71 -7.17
N ASP A 148 -23.54 -0.52 -7.01
CA ASP A 148 -23.53 -1.20 -5.72
C ASP A 148 -22.09 -1.63 -5.39
N VAL A 149 -21.39 -0.77 -4.65
CA VAL A 149 -20.02 -0.99 -4.23
C VAL A 149 -19.93 -2.16 -3.25
N ASP A 150 -20.94 -2.33 -2.40
CA ASP A 150 -20.95 -3.35 -1.35
C ASP A 150 -21.15 -4.75 -1.96
N ALA A 151 -22.02 -4.88 -2.97
CA ALA A 151 -22.15 -6.12 -3.74
C ALA A 151 -20.87 -6.47 -4.50
N PHE A 152 -20.17 -5.48 -5.05
CA PHE A 152 -18.86 -5.68 -5.68
C PHE A 152 -17.83 -6.16 -4.65
N ASP A 153 -17.71 -5.49 -3.52
CA ASP A 153 -16.79 -5.85 -2.42
C ASP A 153 -17.07 -7.26 -1.89
N ALA A 154 -18.34 -7.60 -1.67
CA ALA A 154 -18.74 -8.93 -1.23
C ALA A 154 -18.33 -10.01 -2.24
N SER A 155 -18.51 -9.73 -3.53
CA SER A 155 -18.12 -10.65 -4.62
C SER A 155 -16.62 -10.88 -4.65
N VAL A 156 -15.80 -9.82 -4.52
CA VAL A 156 -14.34 -9.92 -4.53
C VAL A 156 -13.82 -10.61 -3.27
N LYS A 157 -14.42 -10.33 -2.09
CA LYS A 157 -14.09 -11.02 -0.83
C LYS A 157 -14.43 -12.52 -0.91
N SER A 158 -15.59 -12.89 -1.45
CA SER A 158 -15.97 -14.29 -1.62
C SER A 158 -15.02 -15.03 -2.57
N PHE A 159 -14.59 -14.39 -3.66
CA PHE A 159 -13.57 -14.91 -4.54
C PHE A 159 -12.24 -15.13 -3.81
N ALA A 160 -11.80 -14.16 -2.99
CA ALA A 160 -10.58 -14.30 -2.20
C ALA A 160 -10.63 -15.49 -1.25
N VAL A 161 -11.77 -15.71 -0.57
CA VAL A 161 -11.98 -16.85 0.33
C VAL A 161 -12.01 -18.16 -0.43
N GLN A 162 -12.68 -18.21 -1.57
CA GLN A 162 -12.77 -19.42 -2.39
C GLN A 162 -11.39 -19.91 -2.89
N PHE A 163 -10.49 -18.96 -3.20
CA PHE A 163 -9.14 -19.26 -3.69
C PHE A 163 -8.05 -19.05 -2.63
N ASP A 164 -8.41 -19.03 -1.34
CA ASP A 164 -7.46 -18.79 -0.25
C ASP A 164 -6.25 -19.73 -0.26
N SER A 165 -6.46 -21.03 -0.53
CA SER A 165 -5.37 -22.00 -0.64
C SER A 165 -4.37 -21.65 -1.74
N PHE A 166 -4.84 -21.15 -2.88
CA PHE A 166 -4.01 -20.73 -4.01
C PHE A 166 -3.20 -19.46 -3.63
N PHE A 167 -3.86 -18.45 -3.07
CA PHE A 167 -3.20 -17.22 -2.64
C PHE A 167 -2.21 -17.46 -1.50
N SER A 168 -2.56 -18.34 -0.55
CA SER A 168 -1.67 -18.76 0.53
C SER A 168 -0.43 -19.52 0.04
N ALA A 169 -0.56 -20.35 -0.98
CA ALA A 169 0.59 -21.03 -1.60
C ALA A 169 1.53 -20.04 -2.28
N ILE A 170 1.00 -19.06 -3.04
CA ILE A 170 1.81 -17.98 -3.64
C ILE A 170 2.50 -17.16 -2.54
N LYS A 171 1.77 -16.76 -1.50
CA LYS A 171 2.31 -16.04 -0.34
C LYS A 171 3.46 -16.82 0.32
N GLY A 172 3.30 -18.13 0.49
CA GLY A 172 4.33 -19.02 1.01
C GLY A 172 5.58 -19.02 0.13
N GLY A 173 5.43 -19.16 -1.18
CA GLY A 173 6.51 -19.09 -2.15
C GLY A 173 7.24 -17.75 -2.15
N LEU A 174 6.50 -16.63 -2.12
CA LEU A 174 7.08 -15.29 -2.05
C LEU A 174 7.85 -15.07 -0.74
N ASN A 175 7.29 -15.46 0.40
CA ASN A 175 7.98 -15.37 1.67
C ASN A 175 9.23 -16.25 1.71
N GLY A 176 9.20 -17.42 1.07
CA GLY A 176 10.36 -18.29 0.89
C GLY A 176 11.46 -17.62 0.05
N LEU A 177 11.10 -16.98 -1.06
CA LEU A 177 12.03 -16.21 -1.89
C LEU A 177 12.65 -15.04 -1.12
N ILE A 178 11.83 -14.24 -0.44
CA ILE A 178 12.29 -13.11 0.38
C ILE A 178 13.21 -13.60 1.50
N GLY A 179 12.80 -14.65 2.21
CA GLY A 179 13.58 -15.27 3.28
C GLY A 179 14.92 -15.84 2.78
N GLY A 180 14.92 -16.47 1.61
CA GLY A 180 16.14 -16.99 0.97
C GLY A 180 17.12 -15.86 0.61
N ILE A 181 16.64 -14.79 0.00
CA ILE A 181 17.48 -13.61 -0.31
C ILE A 181 17.99 -12.97 0.99
N HIS A 182 17.12 -12.81 1.99
CA HIS A 182 17.51 -12.27 3.28
C HIS A 182 18.59 -13.13 3.97
N ALA A 183 18.44 -14.45 3.94
CA ALA A 183 19.41 -15.37 4.49
C ALA A 183 20.78 -15.26 3.79
N ILE A 184 20.79 -15.18 2.46
CA ILE A 184 22.03 -14.97 1.68
C ILE A 184 22.70 -13.65 2.09
N LEU A 185 21.94 -12.56 2.19
CA LEU A 185 22.50 -11.27 2.58
C LEU A 185 23.01 -11.26 4.02
N SER A 186 22.32 -11.94 4.95
CA SER A 186 22.68 -12.00 6.37
C SER A 186 23.90 -12.87 6.68
N ILE A 187 24.22 -13.84 5.82
CA ILE A 187 25.46 -14.65 5.94
C ILE A 187 26.70 -13.79 5.65
N ILE A 188 26.57 -12.73 4.84
CA ILE A 188 27.69 -11.87 4.47
C ILE A 188 28.01 -10.95 5.66
N PRO A 189 29.21 -11.06 6.29
CA PRO A 189 29.59 -10.13 7.34
C PRO A 189 29.58 -8.68 6.85
N TRP A 190 29.21 -7.76 7.73
CA TRP A 190 29.09 -6.33 7.38
C TRP A 190 30.35 -5.75 6.74
N TRP A 191 31.53 -6.12 7.25
CA TRP A 191 32.82 -5.66 6.72
C TRP A 191 33.11 -6.21 5.32
N LEU A 192 32.68 -7.45 5.03
CA LEU A 192 32.83 -8.07 3.71
C LEU A 192 31.90 -7.41 2.69
N MET A 193 30.66 -7.05 3.08
CA MET A 193 29.74 -6.29 2.26
C MET A 193 30.31 -4.92 1.89
N ILE A 194 30.87 -4.18 2.86
CA ILE A 194 31.51 -2.88 2.62
C ILE A 194 32.74 -3.04 1.72
N ALA A 195 33.57 -4.06 1.96
CA ALA A 195 34.72 -4.35 1.11
C ALA A 195 34.30 -4.71 -0.33
N ALA A 196 33.24 -5.50 -0.49
CA ALA A 196 32.69 -5.86 -1.81
C ALA A 196 32.18 -4.63 -2.56
N VAL A 197 31.46 -3.73 -1.89
CA VAL A 197 30.99 -2.45 -2.46
C VAL A 197 32.16 -1.53 -2.82
N PHE A 198 33.16 -1.45 -1.96
CA PHE A 198 34.39 -0.70 -2.23
C PHE A 198 35.10 -1.19 -3.48
N VAL A 199 35.39 -2.51 -3.52
CA VAL A 199 36.09 -3.15 -4.67
C VAL A 199 35.23 -3.06 -5.93
N GLY A 200 33.91 -3.26 -5.82
CA GLY A 200 32.97 -3.08 -6.92
C GLY A 200 33.02 -1.66 -7.48
N GLY A 201 32.86 -0.66 -6.64
CA GLY A 201 32.94 0.76 -7.05
C GLY A 201 34.27 1.14 -7.67
N TRP A 202 35.39 0.64 -7.11
CA TRP A 202 36.72 0.86 -7.68
C TRP A 202 36.90 0.18 -9.03
N LYS A 203 36.61 -1.11 -9.14
CA LYS A 203 36.81 -1.87 -10.39
C LYS A 203 35.88 -1.44 -11.52
N LEU A 204 34.66 -1.02 -11.20
CA LEU A 204 33.68 -0.61 -12.20
C LEU A 204 33.92 0.82 -12.73
N SER A 205 34.38 1.73 -11.88
CA SER A 205 34.66 3.11 -12.27
C SER A 205 36.13 3.36 -12.68
N GLY A 206 37.03 2.42 -12.43
CA GLY A 206 38.46 2.59 -12.64
C GLY A 206 39.15 3.58 -11.67
N LYS A 207 38.40 4.16 -10.72
CA LYS A 207 38.90 5.19 -9.78
C LYS A 207 38.70 4.74 -8.34
N MET A 208 39.76 4.65 -7.57
CA MET A 208 39.70 4.27 -6.14
C MET A 208 38.79 5.20 -5.32
N ARG A 209 38.71 6.48 -5.70
CA ARG A 209 37.82 7.48 -5.05
C ARG A 209 36.34 7.06 -5.11
N ALA A 210 35.92 6.38 -6.16
CA ALA A 210 34.53 5.90 -6.29
C ALA A 210 34.25 4.73 -5.31
N GLY A 211 35.23 3.88 -5.07
CA GLY A 211 35.11 2.84 -4.03
C GLY A 211 34.84 3.45 -2.65
N PHE A 212 35.58 4.48 -2.25
CA PHE A 212 35.35 5.19 -0.99
C PHE A 212 33.99 5.90 -0.99
N LEU A 213 33.60 6.56 -2.08
CA LEU A 213 32.31 7.26 -2.22
C LEU A 213 31.13 6.32 -1.98
N TYR A 214 31.26 5.04 -2.29
CA TYR A 214 30.21 4.04 -2.08
C TYR A 214 30.31 3.35 -0.71
N ALA A 215 31.53 3.05 -0.25
CA ALA A 215 31.74 2.36 1.02
C ALA A 215 31.42 3.23 2.25
N VAL A 216 31.76 4.51 2.23
CA VAL A 216 31.54 5.43 3.36
C VAL A 216 30.06 5.63 3.69
N PRO A 217 29.16 5.92 2.72
CA PRO A 217 27.73 6.01 3.03
C PRO A 217 27.15 4.69 3.52
N LEU A 218 27.61 3.55 2.99
CA LEU A 218 27.17 2.24 3.46
C LEU A 218 27.61 1.98 4.90
N PHE A 219 28.85 2.34 5.26
CA PHE A 219 29.34 2.30 6.64
C PHE A 219 28.51 3.18 7.58
N PHE A 220 28.09 4.35 7.11
CA PHE A 220 27.22 5.25 7.86
C PHE A 220 25.89 4.60 8.22
N ILE A 221 25.25 3.82 7.31
CA ILE A 221 24.02 3.07 7.61
C ILE A 221 24.24 2.10 8.79
N GLY A 222 25.41 1.47 8.85
CA GLY A 222 25.78 0.60 9.98
C GLY A 222 25.93 1.38 11.29
N MET A 223 26.59 2.54 11.26
CA MET A 223 26.81 3.38 12.43
C MET A 223 25.50 3.87 13.08
N ILE A 224 24.48 4.15 12.27
CA ILE A 224 23.16 4.60 12.78
C ILE A 224 22.23 3.43 13.15
N GLY A 225 22.73 2.18 13.12
CA GLY A 225 21.97 0.99 13.56
C GLY A 225 20.92 0.48 12.58
N LEU A 226 20.89 0.96 11.33
CA LEU A 226 19.87 0.60 10.32
C LEU A 226 20.31 -0.57 9.41
N TRP A 227 21.38 -1.27 9.72
CA TRP A 227 21.96 -2.34 8.89
C TRP A 227 20.98 -3.50 8.64
N GLY A 228 20.33 -3.99 9.70
CA GLY A 228 19.36 -5.08 9.58
C GLY A 228 18.13 -4.70 8.74
N LEU A 229 17.62 -3.48 8.94
CA LEU A 229 16.49 -2.95 8.16
C LEU A 229 16.85 -2.72 6.69
N MET A 230 18.11 -2.40 6.40
CA MET A 230 18.62 -2.33 5.03
C MET A 230 18.55 -3.71 4.35
N TYR A 231 18.95 -4.80 5.04
CA TYR A 231 18.84 -6.14 4.48
C TYR A 231 17.41 -6.58 4.22
N GLU A 232 16.47 -6.20 5.11
CA GLU A 232 15.06 -6.46 4.88
C GLU A 232 14.55 -5.74 3.64
N THR A 233 14.87 -4.45 3.50
CA THR A 233 14.53 -3.65 2.32
C THR A 233 15.10 -4.26 1.04
N LEU A 234 16.41 -4.58 1.04
CA LEU A 234 17.06 -5.20 -0.11
C LEU A 234 16.41 -6.53 -0.49
N SER A 235 16.00 -7.34 0.50
CA SER A 235 15.36 -8.62 0.25
C SER A 235 14.03 -8.49 -0.47
N ILE A 236 13.21 -7.51 -0.09
CA ILE A 236 11.93 -7.20 -0.75
C ILE A 236 12.16 -6.68 -2.17
N VAL A 237 13.07 -5.71 -2.32
CA VAL A 237 13.39 -5.10 -3.61
C VAL A 237 13.95 -6.12 -4.58
N LEU A 238 14.96 -6.89 -4.17
CA LEU A 238 15.58 -7.92 -5.01
C LEU A 238 14.59 -9.02 -5.40
N ALA A 239 13.74 -9.48 -4.47
CA ALA A 239 12.66 -10.42 -4.78
C ALA A 239 11.73 -9.88 -5.87
N SER A 240 11.29 -8.61 -5.73
CA SER A 240 10.43 -7.95 -6.72
C SER A 240 11.11 -7.81 -8.07
N VAL A 241 12.40 -7.44 -8.10
CA VAL A 241 13.17 -7.31 -9.34
C VAL A 241 13.34 -8.67 -10.02
N VAL A 242 13.71 -9.72 -9.28
CA VAL A 242 13.86 -11.08 -9.82
C VAL A 242 12.55 -11.55 -10.46
N ILE A 243 11.42 -11.36 -9.80
CA ILE A 243 10.11 -11.74 -10.36
C ILE A 243 9.77 -10.87 -11.57
N SER A 244 10.03 -9.55 -11.50
CA SER A 244 9.80 -8.64 -12.64
C SER A 244 10.62 -9.04 -13.86
N LEU A 245 11.86 -9.47 -13.68
CA LEU A 245 12.71 -9.93 -14.77
C LEU A 245 12.25 -11.30 -15.29
N ALA A 246 11.93 -12.24 -14.40
CA ALA A 246 11.48 -13.58 -14.77
C ALA A 246 10.19 -13.57 -15.60
N ILE A 247 9.29 -12.63 -15.34
CA ILE A 247 8.02 -12.49 -16.06
C ILE A 247 8.17 -11.47 -17.20
N GLY A 248 8.77 -10.32 -16.93
CA GLY A 248 8.80 -9.19 -17.86
C GLY A 248 9.69 -9.42 -19.07
N PHE A 249 10.84 -10.09 -18.90
CA PHE A 249 11.74 -10.37 -20.01
C PHE A 249 11.10 -11.31 -21.05
N PRO A 250 10.51 -12.46 -20.70
CA PRO A 250 9.76 -13.28 -21.66
C PRO A 250 8.59 -12.55 -22.33
N ILE A 251 7.83 -11.76 -21.57
CA ILE A 251 6.72 -10.96 -22.13
C ILE A 251 7.26 -9.93 -23.13
N GLY A 252 8.34 -9.24 -22.80
CA GLY A 252 8.99 -8.28 -23.72
C GLY A 252 9.45 -8.93 -25.03
N ILE A 253 10.01 -10.14 -24.96
CA ILE A 253 10.38 -10.92 -26.16
C ILE A 253 9.13 -11.30 -26.97
N LEU A 254 8.08 -11.78 -26.34
CA LEU A 254 6.83 -12.15 -27.04
C LEU A 254 6.20 -10.96 -27.76
N ILE A 255 6.16 -9.80 -27.10
CA ILE A 255 5.61 -8.57 -27.66
C ILE A 255 6.49 -8.06 -28.83
N SER A 256 7.81 -8.24 -28.78
CA SER A 256 8.72 -7.80 -29.83
C SER A 256 8.46 -8.47 -31.18
N GLY A 257 7.97 -9.70 -31.16
CA GLY A 257 7.74 -10.52 -32.36
C GLY A 257 6.51 -10.13 -33.19
N SER A 258 5.64 -9.24 -32.71
CA SER A 258 4.38 -8.89 -33.38
C SER A 258 3.99 -7.43 -33.20
N GLU A 259 3.70 -6.73 -34.31
CA GLU A 259 3.18 -5.36 -34.27
C GLU A 259 1.85 -5.25 -33.53
N ARG A 260 0.95 -6.22 -33.75
CA ARG A 260 -0.35 -6.25 -33.09
C ARG A 260 -0.20 -6.42 -31.58
N ALA A 261 0.66 -7.36 -31.15
CA ALA A 261 0.94 -7.57 -29.72
C ALA A 261 1.49 -6.30 -29.07
N ASN A 262 2.42 -5.61 -29.75
CA ASN A 262 3.00 -4.37 -29.26
C ASN A 262 1.97 -3.23 -29.19
N SER A 263 1.09 -3.09 -30.18
CA SER A 263 0.03 -2.07 -30.19
C SER A 263 -1.00 -2.28 -29.06
N ILE A 264 -1.29 -3.52 -28.71
CA ILE A 264 -2.18 -3.86 -27.58
C ILE A 264 -1.47 -3.68 -26.24
N ALA A 265 -0.21 -4.08 -26.15
CA ALA A 265 0.55 -4.01 -24.90
C ALA A 265 0.86 -2.56 -24.47
N ARG A 266 1.14 -1.65 -25.43
CA ARG A 266 1.48 -0.25 -25.11
C ARG A 266 0.47 0.44 -24.20
N PRO A 267 -0.83 0.55 -24.54
CA PRO A 267 -1.79 1.22 -23.68
C PRO A 267 -1.97 0.52 -22.31
N ILE A 268 -1.81 -0.80 -22.23
CA ILE A 268 -1.83 -1.53 -20.96
C ILE A 268 -0.64 -1.12 -20.09
N LEU A 269 0.57 -1.11 -20.66
CA LEU A 269 1.77 -0.71 -19.93
C LEU A 269 1.73 0.77 -19.54
N ASP A 270 1.15 1.63 -20.38
CA ASP A 270 0.98 3.06 -20.09
C ASP A 270 -0.01 3.24 -18.92
N THR A 271 -1.14 2.52 -18.94
CA THR A 271 -2.10 2.51 -17.83
C THR A 271 -1.45 2.03 -16.54
N MET A 272 -0.66 0.95 -16.58
CA MET A 272 0.05 0.45 -15.41
C MET A 272 1.01 1.48 -14.81
N GLN A 273 1.66 2.31 -15.62
CA GLN A 273 2.56 3.36 -15.12
C GLN A 273 1.86 4.62 -14.62
N THR A 274 0.70 4.94 -15.16
CA THR A 274 -0.06 6.13 -14.78
C THR A 274 -1.01 5.88 -13.60
N MET A 275 -1.35 4.62 -13.34
CA MET A 275 -2.23 4.24 -12.26
C MET A 275 -1.60 4.56 -10.88
N PRO A 276 -2.32 5.23 -9.98
CA PRO A 276 -1.83 5.48 -8.63
C PRO A 276 -1.45 4.18 -7.91
N VAL A 277 -0.32 4.19 -7.21
CA VAL A 277 0.24 3.00 -6.55
C VAL A 277 -0.75 2.32 -5.61
N PHE A 278 -1.59 3.09 -4.91
CA PHE A 278 -2.61 2.56 -4.00
C PHE A 278 -3.61 1.62 -4.67
N VAL A 279 -3.89 1.81 -5.96
CA VAL A 279 -4.79 0.93 -6.73
C VAL A 279 -4.24 -0.50 -6.84
N TYR A 280 -2.91 -0.68 -6.84
CA TYR A 280 -2.28 -2.02 -6.79
C TYR A 280 -2.24 -2.59 -5.38
N LEU A 281 -2.10 -1.71 -4.37
CA LEU A 281 -1.98 -2.15 -2.98
C LEU A 281 -3.27 -2.75 -2.45
N ILE A 282 -4.43 -2.20 -2.83
CA ILE A 282 -5.73 -2.68 -2.36
C ILE A 282 -5.94 -4.18 -2.68
N PRO A 283 -5.90 -4.64 -3.94
CA PRO A 283 -6.05 -6.06 -4.25
C PRO A 283 -4.90 -6.91 -3.71
N ALA A 284 -3.66 -6.39 -3.66
CA ALA A 284 -2.54 -7.11 -3.09
C ALA A 284 -2.76 -7.43 -1.60
N VAL A 285 -3.29 -6.47 -0.82
CA VAL A 285 -3.62 -6.68 0.59
C VAL A 285 -4.84 -7.60 0.75
N LEU A 286 -5.85 -7.45 -0.10
CA LEU A 286 -7.05 -8.27 -0.04
C LEU A 286 -6.74 -9.77 -0.23
N PHE A 287 -5.92 -10.10 -1.23
CA PHE A 287 -5.61 -11.49 -1.56
C PHE A 287 -4.48 -12.10 -0.73
N PHE A 288 -3.52 -11.31 -0.27
CA PHE A 288 -2.31 -11.81 0.39
C PHE A 288 -2.15 -11.34 1.85
N GLY A 289 -3.07 -10.51 2.35
CA GLY A 289 -3.01 -9.90 3.68
C GLY A 289 -1.95 -8.80 3.76
N LEU A 290 -1.61 -8.38 4.99
CA LEU A 290 -0.55 -7.39 5.22
C LEU A 290 0.84 -8.05 5.25
N GLY A 291 1.89 -7.28 4.93
CA GLY A 291 3.28 -7.69 5.11
C GLY A 291 4.14 -7.67 3.84
N LYS A 292 5.21 -8.50 3.83
CA LYS A 292 6.23 -8.51 2.76
C LYS A 292 5.73 -9.09 1.44
N ALA A 293 4.91 -10.14 1.46
CA ALA A 293 4.43 -10.77 0.23
C ALA A 293 3.58 -9.85 -0.64
N PRO A 294 2.51 -9.18 -0.14
CA PRO A 294 1.76 -8.22 -0.95
C PRO A 294 2.62 -7.03 -1.41
N ALA A 295 3.62 -6.62 -0.61
CA ALA A 295 4.57 -5.59 -1.00
C ALA A 295 5.39 -6.00 -2.24
N VAL A 296 5.88 -7.24 -2.29
CA VAL A 296 6.60 -7.78 -3.47
C VAL A 296 5.68 -7.82 -4.68
N ILE A 297 4.43 -8.24 -4.55
CA ILE A 297 3.48 -8.30 -5.65
C ILE A 297 3.21 -6.89 -6.23
N ALA A 298 2.84 -5.95 -5.37
CA ALA A 298 2.56 -4.58 -5.79
C ALA A 298 3.79 -3.92 -6.43
N THR A 299 4.98 -4.12 -5.83
CA THR A 299 6.24 -3.62 -6.39
C THR A 299 6.55 -4.27 -7.73
N THR A 300 6.30 -5.57 -7.90
CA THR A 300 6.50 -6.28 -9.17
C THR A 300 5.61 -5.71 -10.26
N ILE A 301 4.31 -5.54 -10.00
CA ILE A 301 3.36 -4.97 -10.97
C ILE A 301 3.80 -3.56 -11.42
N TYR A 302 4.25 -2.74 -10.47
CA TYR A 302 4.71 -1.39 -10.77
C TYR A 302 6.05 -1.37 -11.53
N ALA A 303 7.01 -2.20 -11.11
CA ALA A 303 8.38 -2.18 -11.62
C ALA A 303 8.62 -3.04 -12.86
N ILE A 304 7.68 -3.89 -13.27
CA ILE A 304 7.84 -4.78 -14.44
C ILE A 304 7.80 -4.04 -15.78
N VAL A 305 7.17 -2.88 -15.84
CA VAL A 305 6.89 -2.17 -17.10
C VAL A 305 8.15 -1.79 -17.86
N PRO A 306 9.21 -1.22 -17.24
CA PRO A 306 10.43 -0.88 -17.98
C PRO A 306 11.12 -2.07 -18.63
N VAL A 307 11.21 -3.22 -17.94
CA VAL A 307 11.87 -4.40 -18.54
C VAL A 307 11.07 -4.94 -19.72
N ILE A 308 9.74 -4.98 -19.66
CA ILE A 308 8.90 -5.38 -20.80
C ILE A 308 9.12 -4.43 -21.97
N ARG A 309 9.00 -3.12 -21.72
CA ARG A 309 9.06 -2.08 -22.73
C ARG A 309 10.42 -2.03 -23.40
N LEU A 310 11.50 -1.99 -22.60
CA LEU A 310 12.85 -1.85 -23.14
C LEU A 310 13.38 -3.15 -23.75
N THR A 311 12.94 -4.33 -23.30
CA THR A 311 13.22 -5.60 -23.98
C THR A 311 12.56 -5.62 -25.36
N SER A 312 11.27 -5.32 -25.45
CA SER A 312 10.56 -5.28 -26.73
C SER A 312 11.15 -4.22 -27.66
N HIS A 313 11.43 -3.04 -27.15
CA HIS A 313 12.00 -1.94 -27.93
C HIS A 313 13.42 -2.26 -28.43
N GLY A 314 14.30 -2.75 -27.56
CA GLY A 314 15.67 -3.11 -27.93
C GLY A 314 15.75 -4.18 -29.01
N ILE A 315 14.92 -5.23 -28.91
CA ILE A 315 14.87 -6.30 -29.93
C ILE A 315 14.38 -5.75 -31.29
N ARG A 316 13.41 -4.84 -31.27
CA ARG A 316 12.83 -4.24 -32.50
C ARG A 316 13.74 -3.20 -33.17
N GLN A 317 14.68 -2.62 -32.41
CA GLN A 317 15.65 -1.67 -32.91
C GLN A 317 16.91 -2.32 -33.52
N VAL A 318 17.04 -3.67 -33.41
CA VAL A 318 18.14 -4.37 -34.06
C VAL A 318 18.09 -4.16 -35.57
N ASP A 319 19.22 -3.85 -36.15
CA ASP A 319 19.36 -3.58 -37.60
C ASP A 319 18.76 -4.73 -38.42
N PRO A 320 17.77 -4.45 -39.28
CA PRO A 320 17.15 -5.45 -40.13
C PRO A 320 18.16 -6.17 -41.04
N GLU A 321 19.21 -5.47 -41.52
CA GLU A 321 20.21 -6.06 -42.38
C GLU A 321 20.98 -7.20 -41.70
N VAL A 322 21.30 -7.04 -40.42
CA VAL A 322 21.95 -8.08 -39.60
C VAL A 322 21.03 -9.30 -39.40
N VAL A 323 19.74 -9.03 -39.20
CA VAL A 323 18.73 -10.10 -39.10
C VAL A 323 18.54 -10.85 -40.39
N GLU A 324 18.55 -10.13 -41.55
CA GLU A 324 18.45 -10.73 -42.87
C GLU A 324 19.71 -11.52 -43.25
N ALA A 325 20.90 -11.01 -42.92
CA ALA A 325 22.15 -11.74 -43.09
C ALA A 325 22.11 -13.07 -42.32
N ALA A 326 21.71 -13.04 -41.03
CA ALA A 326 21.59 -14.26 -40.23
C ALA A 326 20.62 -15.30 -40.86
N LYS A 327 19.50 -14.83 -41.42
CA LYS A 327 18.54 -15.70 -42.14
C LYS A 327 19.15 -16.27 -43.43
N SER A 328 19.89 -15.48 -44.17
CA SER A 328 20.60 -15.90 -45.42
C SER A 328 21.60 -17.01 -45.15
N PHE A 329 22.23 -17.02 -43.93
CA PHE A 329 23.08 -18.12 -43.49
C PHE A 329 22.28 -19.30 -42.92
N GLY A 330 20.95 -19.35 -43.07
CA GLY A 330 20.11 -20.49 -42.69
C GLY A 330 19.68 -20.51 -41.26
N SER A 331 19.81 -19.40 -40.50
CA SER A 331 19.34 -19.36 -39.10
C SER A 331 17.82 -19.41 -39.02
N THR A 332 17.28 -20.22 -38.11
CA THR A 332 15.88 -20.21 -37.75
C THR A 332 15.51 -18.92 -37.00
N ARG A 333 14.21 -18.59 -36.95
CA ARG A 333 13.72 -17.42 -36.18
C ARG A 333 14.20 -17.43 -34.72
N PHE A 334 14.18 -18.60 -34.08
CA PHE A 334 14.64 -18.77 -32.70
C PHE A 334 16.14 -18.55 -32.56
N GLN A 335 16.94 -19.10 -33.51
CA GLN A 335 18.39 -18.89 -33.53
C GLN A 335 18.76 -17.43 -33.76
N SER A 336 18.10 -16.78 -34.71
CA SER A 336 18.29 -15.34 -34.96
C SER A 336 17.95 -14.48 -33.74
N LEU A 337 16.83 -14.81 -33.05
CA LEU A 337 16.43 -14.10 -31.82
C LEU A 337 17.51 -14.23 -30.72
N TRP A 338 17.89 -15.46 -30.36
CA TRP A 338 18.78 -15.71 -29.21
C TRP A 338 20.27 -15.42 -29.51
N LYS A 339 20.73 -15.63 -30.73
CA LYS A 339 22.16 -15.48 -31.08
C LYS A 339 22.51 -14.14 -31.69
N VAL A 340 21.52 -13.38 -32.19
CA VAL A 340 21.76 -12.11 -32.90
C VAL A 340 20.99 -10.98 -32.22
N GLN A 341 19.65 -11.07 -32.16
CA GLN A 341 18.84 -9.93 -31.73
C GLN A 341 18.99 -9.63 -30.25
N ILE A 342 18.86 -10.63 -29.35
CA ILE A 342 19.00 -10.42 -27.91
C ILE A 342 20.41 -9.90 -27.54
N PRO A 343 21.52 -10.47 -28.02
CA PRO A 343 22.83 -9.92 -27.74
C PRO A 343 23.01 -8.46 -28.18
N GLN A 344 22.49 -8.09 -29.34
CA GLN A 344 22.55 -6.69 -29.81
C GLN A 344 21.61 -5.76 -29.04
N ALA A 345 20.45 -6.27 -28.60
CA ALA A 345 19.51 -5.52 -27.79
C ALA A 345 19.95 -5.41 -26.30
N MET A 346 21.00 -6.14 -25.89
CA MET A 346 21.40 -6.24 -24.50
C MET A 346 21.61 -4.89 -23.78
N PRO A 347 22.27 -3.88 -24.37
CA PRO A 347 22.40 -2.56 -23.74
C PRO A 347 21.06 -1.93 -23.37
N THR A 348 20.09 -2.01 -24.27
CA THR A 348 18.74 -1.48 -24.04
C THR A 348 17.98 -2.30 -22.99
N ILE A 349 18.12 -3.63 -23.03
CA ILE A 349 17.53 -4.55 -22.03
C ILE A 349 18.09 -4.28 -20.64
N LEU A 350 19.39 -4.12 -20.50
CA LEU A 350 20.06 -3.81 -19.25
C LEU A 350 19.65 -2.44 -18.68
N THR A 351 19.38 -1.46 -19.56
CA THR A 351 18.76 -0.20 -19.14
C THR A 351 17.38 -0.45 -18.54
N GLY A 352 16.58 -1.35 -19.12
CA GLY A 352 15.30 -1.78 -18.58
C GLY A 352 15.42 -2.43 -17.19
N VAL A 353 16.39 -3.29 -17.01
CA VAL A 353 16.70 -3.92 -15.71
C VAL A 353 17.04 -2.86 -14.66
N ASN A 354 17.88 -1.89 -15.01
CA ASN A 354 18.24 -0.81 -14.08
C ASN A 354 17.02 0.06 -13.71
N GLN A 355 16.19 0.42 -14.69
CA GLN A 355 14.95 1.18 -14.40
C GLN A 355 13.98 0.38 -13.53
N THR A 356 13.82 -0.92 -13.76
CA THR A 356 13.03 -1.82 -12.92
C THR A 356 13.51 -1.79 -11.47
N LEU A 357 14.83 -1.87 -11.26
CA LEU A 357 15.43 -1.80 -9.93
C LEU A 357 15.14 -0.45 -9.25
N MET A 358 15.29 0.67 -9.96
CA MET A 358 15.03 2.00 -9.42
C MET A 358 13.55 2.19 -9.07
N MET A 359 12.63 1.68 -9.90
CA MET A 359 11.20 1.72 -9.61
C MET A 359 10.85 0.85 -8.39
N ALA A 360 11.47 -0.32 -8.24
CA ALA A 360 11.30 -1.16 -7.06
C ALA A 360 11.79 -0.46 -5.79
N MET A 361 12.92 0.26 -5.84
CA MET A 361 13.41 1.07 -4.72
C MET A 361 12.46 2.22 -4.36
N ALA A 362 11.84 2.87 -5.35
CA ALA A 362 10.86 3.94 -5.09
C ALA A 362 9.62 3.44 -4.34
N MET A 363 9.27 2.15 -4.48
CA MET A 363 8.12 1.54 -3.79
C MET A 363 8.35 1.24 -2.29
N VAL A 364 9.59 1.30 -1.81
CA VAL A 364 9.97 0.87 -0.45
C VAL A 364 9.13 1.53 0.65
N VAL A 365 9.00 2.87 0.60
CA VAL A 365 8.23 3.62 1.60
C VAL A 365 6.73 3.36 1.46
N THR A 366 6.22 3.31 0.23
CA THR A 366 4.79 3.07 -0.03
C THR A 366 4.36 1.68 0.43
N CYS A 367 5.20 0.66 0.21
CA CYS A 367 4.94 -0.71 0.67
C CYS A 367 4.93 -0.84 2.19
N SER A 368 5.60 0.07 2.91
CA SER A 368 5.57 0.08 4.37
C SER A 368 4.18 0.42 4.92
N MET A 369 3.34 1.14 4.16
CA MET A 369 1.95 1.42 4.54
C MET A 369 1.07 0.16 4.62
N ILE A 370 1.46 -0.92 3.95
CA ILE A 370 0.80 -2.22 4.01
C ILE A 370 1.54 -3.24 4.88
N GLY A 371 2.43 -2.77 5.77
CA GLY A 371 3.12 -3.58 6.75
C GLY A 371 4.41 -4.24 6.26
N ALA A 372 5.01 -3.79 5.16
CA ALA A 372 6.33 -4.23 4.76
C ALA A 372 7.39 -3.62 5.69
N SER A 373 8.18 -4.48 6.35
CA SER A 373 9.28 -4.06 7.23
C SER A 373 10.50 -3.58 6.43
N GLY A 374 11.43 -2.92 7.12
CA GLY A 374 12.67 -2.39 6.55
C GLY A 374 12.81 -0.88 6.73
N LEU A 375 13.73 -0.26 5.96
CA LEU A 375 14.00 1.18 6.03
C LEU A 375 12.77 2.05 5.77
N GLY A 376 11.90 1.63 4.86
CA GLY A 376 10.67 2.36 4.55
C GLY A 376 9.72 2.46 5.74
N MET A 377 9.64 1.43 6.59
CA MET A 377 8.83 1.45 7.80
C MET A 377 9.34 2.51 8.78
N GLU A 378 10.65 2.68 8.92
CA GLU A 378 11.23 3.72 9.77
C GLU A 378 10.91 5.13 9.26
N VAL A 379 10.92 5.32 7.94
CA VAL A 379 10.47 6.58 7.32
C VAL A 379 8.99 6.83 7.65
N LEU A 380 8.13 5.83 7.46
CA LEU A 380 6.70 5.94 7.73
C LEU A 380 6.40 6.24 9.19
N ILE A 381 7.09 5.57 10.12
CA ILE A 381 6.95 5.84 11.56
C ILE A 381 7.40 7.27 11.88
N GLY A 382 8.53 7.71 11.30
CA GLY A 382 9.02 9.08 11.47
C GLY A 382 8.02 10.14 11.01
N VAL A 383 7.36 9.90 9.87
CA VAL A 383 6.30 10.79 9.36
C VAL A 383 5.07 10.77 10.27
N ASN A 384 4.56 9.59 10.63
CA ASN A 384 3.33 9.45 11.42
C ASN A 384 3.46 9.97 12.85
N ARG A 385 4.67 9.90 13.44
CA ARG A 385 4.96 10.38 14.79
C ARG A 385 5.60 11.75 14.84
N ILE A 386 5.85 12.36 13.68
CA ILE A 386 6.55 13.65 13.56
C ILE A 386 7.97 13.56 14.19
N GLU A 387 8.58 12.38 14.15
CA GLU A 387 9.95 12.12 14.59
C GLU A 387 10.94 12.45 13.46
N ILE A 388 11.24 13.73 13.27
CA ILE A 388 12.02 14.25 12.12
C ILE A 388 13.37 13.54 11.99
N GLY A 389 14.11 13.37 13.09
CA GLY A 389 15.43 12.72 13.08
C GLY A 389 15.36 11.26 12.59
N ARG A 390 14.39 10.50 13.08
CA ARG A 390 14.17 9.09 12.68
C ARG A 390 13.82 8.98 11.21
N GLY A 391 12.82 9.76 10.78
CA GLY A 391 12.38 9.74 9.37
C GLY A 391 13.47 10.19 8.40
N LEU A 392 14.24 11.25 8.76
CA LEU A 392 15.31 11.77 7.92
C LEU A 392 16.47 10.76 7.78
N LEU A 393 16.96 10.18 8.89
CA LEU A 393 18.04 9.20 8.85
C LEU A 393 17.68 7.95 8.05
N ALA A 394 16.46 7.43 8.23
CA ALA A 394 15.96 6.31 7.46
C ALA A 394 15.79 6.67 5.97
N GLY A 395 15.27 7.87 5.67
CA GLY A 395 15.15 8.36 4.29
C GLY A 395 16.51 8.49 3.59
N VAL A 396 17.50 9.06 4.28
CA VAL A 396 18.88 9.12 3.75
C VAL A 396 19.45 7.72 3.51
N ALA A 397 19.20 6.75 4.41
CA ALA A 397 19.62 5.37 4.21
C ALA A 397 18.98 4.74 2.96
N VAL A 398 17.68 4.97 2.72
CA VAL A 398 17.00 4.52 1.47
C VAL A 398 17.68 5.11 0.23
N VAL A 399 17.97 6.42 0.25
CA VAL A 399 18.63 7.11 -0.88
C VAL A 399 20.04 6.55 -1.11
N ILE A 400 20.82 6.32 -0.06
CA ILE A 400 22.15 5.73 -0.17
C ILE A 400 22.05 4.36 -0.84
N VAL A 401 21.17 3.48 -0.36
CA VAL A 401 20.99 2.14 -0.93
C VAL A 401 20.56 2.23 -2.40
N ALA A 402 19.62 3.11 -2.74
CA ALA A 402 19.17 3.31 -4.11
C ALA A 402 20.31 3.74 -5.04
N ILE A 403 21.12 4.74 -4.64
CA ILE A 403 22.27 5.20 -5.41
C ILE A 403 23.31 4.09 -5.56
N LEU A 404 23.60 3.34 -4.50
CA LEU A 404 24.57 2.23 -4.57
C LEU A 404 24.12 1.16 -5.55
N MET A 405 22.85 0.75 -5.47
CA MET A 405 22.27 -0.25 -6.38
C MET A 405 22.33 0.23 -7.84
N ASP A 406 21.93 1.48 -8.09
CA ASP A 406 21.98 2.09 -9.42
C ASP A 406 23.39 2.11 -10.00
N ARG A 407 24.36 2.63 -9.23
CA ARG A 407 25.74 2.79 -9.71
C ARG A 407 26.48 1.47 -9.91
N LEU A 408 26.27 0.51 -9.03
CA LEU A 408 26.88 -0.82 -9.16
C LEU A 408 26.29 -1.56 -10.36
N THR A 409 24.98 -1.49 -10.57
CA THR A 409 24.29 -2.13 -11.69
C THR A 409 24.75 -1.53 -13.02
N GLN A 410 24.71 -0.19 -13.17
CA GLN A 410 25.17 0.50 -14.38
C GLN A 410 26.65 0.25 -14.67
N GLY A 411 27.49 0.27 -13.64
CA GLY A 411 28.92 0.02 -13.79
C GLY A 411 29.20 -1.39 -14.30
N TRP A 412 28.46 -2.39 -13.81
CA TRP A 412 28.60 -3.78 -14.25
C TRP A 412 28.18 -3.94 -15.72
N PHE A 413 27.10 -3.31 -16.14
CA PHE A 413 26.60 -3.35 -17.52
C PHE A 413 27.60 -2.74 -18.50
N LYS A 414 28.12 -1.53 -18.22
CA LYS A 414 29.14 -0.87 -19.07
C LYS A 414 30.41 -1.69 -19.28
N LYS A 415 30.83 -2.44 -18.25
CA LYS A 415 32.01 -3.29 -18.35
C LYS A 415 31.76 -4.54 -19.19
N GLY A 416 30.53 -5.06 -19.19
CA GLY A 416 30.11 -6.16 -20.05
C GLY A 416 30.16 -5.79 -21.53
N GLU A 417 29.79 -4.56 -21.88
CA GLU A 417 29.85 -4.02 -23.25
C GLU A 417 31.30 -3.85 -23.77
N GLY A 418 32.20 -3.40 -22.88
CA GLY A 418 33.62 -3.23 -23.24
C GLY A 418 34.39 -4.52 -23.50
N ASN A 419 33.95 -5.64 -22.94
CA ASN A 419 34.59 -6.95 -23.15
C ASN A 419 34.03 -7.72 -24.37
N GLY A 420 32.92 -7.27 -24.97
CA GLY A 420 32.32 -7.91 -26.14
C GLY A 420 32.83 -7.38 -27.49
N ASN A 421 33.61 -6.31 -27.47
CA ASN A 421 34.18 -5.67 -28.68
C ASN A 421 35.69 -5.90 -28.87
N GLY A 422 36.27 -6.90 -28.23
CA GLY A 422 37.66 -7.32 -28.37
C GLY A 422 37.81 -8.63 -29.14
#